data_a3b622b585bf1b9e7ea50f7f7f9ca913
#
_entry.id   a3b622b585bf1b9e7ea50f7f7f9ca913
#
_cell.length_a   1.000
_cell.length_b   1.000
_cell.length_c   1.000
_cell.angle_alpha   90.00
_cell.angle_beta   90.00
_cell.angle_gamma   90.00
#
_symmetry.space_group_name_H-M   'P 1'
#
loop_
_entity.id
_entity.type
_entity.pdbx_description
1 polymer ?
#
loop_
_entity_poly.entity_id
_entity_poly.type
_entity_poly.pdbx_seq_one_letter_code
_entity_poly.pdbx_strand_id
1 'polypeptide(L)'
;MSNVYTSIDQLIGHTPLLELTHFEADEDLKARVLVKLEYFNPAGSVKDRVAKNMIDEAEKAGKLVRGGDYTIIEPTSGNTGVGIASVAAARGYKVIITMPETMSVERRKLMQAYGAQLVLTDGSKGMKGAIAKAEELQKETPNSIIAGQFVNPANPAIHKATTGPEIWDDTDGEVDIFVAGVGTGGTVTGVGEFLKEQNPEIQVVAVEPATSPVLSKGQAGPHKIQGIGAGFVPDVLDTQVYDEIIPVENDDAFATGRSVGHKEGVLVGISSGAAVWAALQLAKRPENEGKTIVALLADTGERYLSTALFQD
;
A
#
# COMPACT_ATOMS: atom_id res chain seq x y z
N MET A 1 8.87 -0.57 -30.58
CA MET A 1 9.78 -0.16 -29.48
C MET A 1 10.31 -1.41 -28.79
N SER A 2 11.57 -1.42 -28.36
CA SER A 2 12.17 -2.56 -27.67
C SER A 2 11.60 -2.69 -26.24
N ASN A 3 11.18 -3.89 -25.83
CA ASN A 3 10.71 -4.19 -24.46
C ASN A 3 11.90 -4.63 -23.56
N VAL A 4 13.08 -4.04 -23.76
CA VAL A 4 14.27 -4.31 -22.95
C VAL A 4 14.46 -3.16 -21.97
N TYR A 5 14.40 -3.49 -20.69
CA TYR A 5 14.60 -2.56 -19.58
C TYR A 5 16.00 -2.75 -18.99
N THR A 6 16.60 -1.69 -18.49
CA THR A 6 17.95 -1.69 -17.94
C THR A 6 17.99 -1.66 -16.41
N SER A 7 16.84 -1.42 -15.78
CA SER A 7 16.66 -1.42 -14.32
C SER A 7 15.26 -1.90 -13.96
N ILE A 8 15.13 -2.66 -12.88
CA ILE A 8 13.86 -3.21 -12.42
C ILE A 8 12.86 -2.12 -12.03
N ASP A 9 13.32 -0.97 -11.55
CA ASP A 9 12.49 0.15 -11.15
C ASP A 9 11.77 0.86 -12.31
N GLN A 10 12.18 0.58 -13.57
CA GLN A 10 11.48 1.02 -14.78
C GLN A 10 10.18 0.23 -15.03
N LEU A 11 10.01 -0.92 -14.37
CA LEU A 11 8.82 -1.77 -14.47
C LEU A 11 7.77 -1.46 -13.39
N ILE A 12 8.04 -0.51 -12.50
CA ILE A 12 7.10 -0.13 -11.44
C ILE A 12 5.97 0.70 -12.04
N GLY A 13 4.73 0.34 -11.66
CA GLY A 13 3.51 0.97 -12.18
C GLY A 13 2.90 0.22 -13.34
N HIS A 14 1.97 0.87 -14.04
CA HIS A 14 1.20 0.28 -15.16
C HIS A 14 0.56 -1.07 -14.79
N THR A 15 0.07 -1.17 -13.58
CA THR A 15 -0.59 -2.38 -13.06
C THR A 15 -1.99 -2.50 -13.65
N PRO A 16 -2.49 -3.72 -13.89
CA PRO A 16 -3.79 -3.91 -14.53
C PRO A 16 -4.96 -3.68 -13.58
N LEU A 17 -6.13 -3.41 -14.17
CA LEU A 17 -7.45 -3.59 -13.55
C LEU A 17 -7.99 -4.98 -13.88
N LEU A 18 -8.66 -5.60 -12.92
CA LEU A 18 -9.41 -6.85 -13.09
C LEU A 18 -10.85 -6.62 -12.64
N GLU A 19 -11.83 -7.07 -13.41
CA GLU A 19 -13.24 -7.07 -13.04
C GLU A 19 -13.59 -8.32 -12.24
N LEU A 20 -14.28 -8.17 -11.13
CA LEU A 20 -14.66 -9.27 -10.24
C LEU A 20 -15.98 -9.92 -10.70
N THR A 21 -15.98 -10.47 -11.91
CA THR A 21 -17.20 -10.96 -12.59
C THR A 21 -17.90 -12.11 -11.87
N HIS A 22 -17.16 -12.95 -11.14
CA HIS A 22 -17.76 -14.03 -10.36
C HIS A 22 -18.45 -13.52 -9.10
N PHE A 23 -17.90 -12.49 -8.43
CA PHE A 23 -18.59 -11.84 -7.32
C PHE A 23 -19.83 -11.12 -7.78
N GLU A 24 -19.76 -10.39 -8.90
CA GLU A 24 -20.90 -9.68 -9.48
C GLU A 24 -22.06 -10.63 -9.80
N ALA A 25 -21.75 -11.77 -10.41
CA ALA A 25 -22.74 -12.80 -10.75
C ALA A 25 -23.32 -13.50 -9.52
N ASP A 26 -22.46 -13.94 -8.58
CA ASP A 26 -22.87 -14.71 -7.40
C ASP A 26 -23.74 -13.90 -6.42
N GLU A 27 -23.50 -12.59 -6.33
CA GLU A 27 -24.16 -11.70 -5.41
C GLU A 27 -25.21 -10.81 -6.09
N ASP A 28 -25.49 -11.03 -7.39
CA ASP A 28 -26.41 -10.25 -8.24
C ASP A 28 -26.17 -8.74 -8.13
N LEU A 29 -24.90 -8.33 -8.13
CA LEU A 29 -24.50 -6.94 -8.03
C LEU A 29 -24.92 -6.16 -9.27
N LYS A 30 -25.39 -4.93 -9.09
CA LYS A 30 -25.79 -4.04 -10.18
C LYS A 30 -24.72 -2.97 -10.46
N ALA A 31 -23.70 -2.88 -9.64
CA ALA A 31 -22.53 -2.05 -9.85
C ALA A 31 -21.38 -2.92 -10.40
N ARG A 32 -20.52 -2.34 -11.22
CA ARG A 32 -19.30 -2.94 -11.72
C ARG A 32 -18.18 -2.80 -10.68
N VAL A 33 -17.49 -3.89 -10.35
CA VAL A 33 -16.42 -3.89 -9.34
C VAL A 33 -15.10 -4.26 -9.97
N LEU A 34 -14.20 -3.28 -10.06
CA LEU A 34 -12.85 -3.43 -10.58
C LEU A 34 -11.83 -3.42 -9.44
N VAL A 35 -10.71 -4.14 -9.62
CA VAL A 35 -9.62 -4.14 -8.66
C VAL A 35 -8.28 -3.81 -9.34
N LYS A 36 -7.55 -2.85 -8.77
CA LYS A 36 -6.19 -2.45 -9.21
C LYS A 36 -5.18 -3.38 -8.59
N LEU A 37 -4.54 -4.23 -9.39
CA LEU A 37 -3.67 -5.32 -8.92
C LEU A 37 -2.22 -4.84 -8.71
N GLU A 38 -1.92 -4.23 -7.58
CA GLU A 38 -0.61 -3.66 -7.28
C GLU A 38 0.49 -4.70 -7.02
N TYR A 39 0.14 -5.98 -6.89
CA TYR A 39 1.15 -7.05 -6.80
C TYR A 39 1.90 -7.29 -8.13
N PHE A 40 1.43 -6.76 -9.23
CA PHE A 40 2.16 -6.76 -10.51
C PHE A 40 3.39 -5.84 -10.51
N ASN A 41 3.55 -4.97 -9.53
CA ASN A 41 4.81 -4.29 -9.33
C ASN A 41 5.96 -5.30 -9.06
N PRO A 42 7.20 -5.02 -9.49
CA PRO A 42 8.31 -6.00 -9.46
C PRO A 42 8.63 -6.59 -8.08
N ALA A 43 8.54 -5.79 -7.01
CA ALA A 43 8.71 -6.27 -5.65
C ALA A 43 7.37 -6.64 -4.98
N GLY A 44 6.28 -6.69 -5.75
CA GLY A 44 5.01 -7.31 -5.40
C GLY A 44 4.06 -6.46 -4.57
N SER A 45 4.18 -5.14 -4.56
CA SER A 45 3.21 -4.29 -3.84
C SER A 45 3.14 -2.85 -4.36
N VAL A 46 2.08 -2.16 -3.94
CA VAL A 46 1.88 -0.72 -4.14
C VAL A 46 3.04 0.13 -3.60
N LYS A 47 3.78 -0.38 -2.62
CA LYS A 47 4.89 0.34 -1.99
C LYS A 47 6.14 0.44 -2.86
N ASP A 48 6.22 -0.33 -3.93
CA ASP A 48 7.28 -0.17 -4.94
C ASP A 48 7.25 1.23 -5.54
N ARG A 49 6.04 1.75 -5.81
CA ARG A 49 5.84 3.13 -6.31
C ARG A 49 6.34 4.16 -5.30
N VAL A 50 5.94 3.99 -4.05
CA VAL A 50 6.31 4.89 -2.94
C VAL A 50 7.81 4.88 -2.71
N ALA A 51 8.43 3.70 -2.63
CA ALA A 51 9.86 3.52 -2.46
C ALA A 51 10.65 4.20 -3.59
N LYS A 52 10.26 3.93 -4.84
CA LYS A 52 10.89 4.55 -6.01
C LYS A 52 10.83 6.08 -5.93
N ASN A 53 9.65 6.63 -5.67
CA ASN A 53 9.49 8.10 -5.68
C ASN A 53 10.20 8.79 -4.52
N MET A 54 10.20 8.20 -3.32
CA MET A 54 10.99 8.75 -2.19
C MET A 54 12.49 8.79 -2.52
N ILE A 55 13.00 7.78 -3.21
CA ILE A 55 14.40 7.73 -3.66
C ILE A 55 14.63 8.73 -4.81
N ASP A 56 13.73 8.80 -5.80
CA ASP A 56 13.80 9.75 -6.91
C ASP A 56 13.87 11.21 -6.41
N GLU A 57 13.02 11.59 -5.47
CA GLU A 57 13.00 12.93 -4.89
C GLU A 57 14.24 13.22 -4.04
N ALA A 58 14.76 12.21 -3.33
CA ALA A 58 16.03 12.35 -2.60
C ALA A 58 17.23 12.53 -3.55
N GLU A 59 17.24 11.83 -4.70
CA GLU A 59 18.25 12.01 -5.76
C GLU A 59 18.14 13.42 -6.37
N LYS A 60 16.94 13.87 -6.73
CA LYS A 60 16.69 15.23 -7.27
C LYS A 60 17.12 16.33 -6.29
N ALA A 61 16.92 16.11 -4.99
CA ALA A 61 17.32 17.03 -3.95
C ALA A 61 18.82 16.96 -3.61
N GLY A 62 19.60 16.10 -4.26
CA GLY A 62 21.03 15.90 -4.00
C GLY A 62 21.33 15.23 -2.66
N LYS A 63 20.32 14.64 -1.99
CA LYS A 63 20.48 13.91 -0.73
C LYS A 63 20.98 12.47 -0.96
N LEU A 64 20.75 11.93 -2.16
CA LEU A 64 21.30 10.66 -2.65
C LEU A 64 21.96 10.89 -4.00
N VAL A 65 23.12 10.23 -4.21
CA VAL A 65 23.85 10.29 -5.49
C VAL A 65 24.23 8.89 -5.91
N ARG A 66 23.79 8.47 -7.08
CA ARG A 66 24.09 7.13 -7.63
C ARG A 66 25.59 6.92 -7.76
N GLY A 67 26.06 5.75 -7.36
CA GLY A 67 27.48 5.42 -7.34
C GLY A 67 28.28 5.99 -6.17
N GLY A 68 27.62 6.77 -5.29
CA GLY A 68 28.19 7.21 -4.02
C GLY A 68 27.91 6.25 -2.87
N ASP A 69 28.62 6.41 -1.76
CA ASP A 69 28.39 5.63 -0.54
C ASP A 69 27.28 6.24 0.31
N TYR A 70 26.04 5.92 -0.06
CA TYR A 70 24.83 6.40 0.63
C TYR A 70 24.02 5.26 1.24
N THR A 71 23.36 5.55 2.36
CA THR A 71 22.51 4.60 3.09
C THR A 71 21.10 5.14 3.24
N ILE A 72 20.13 4.33 2.87
CA ILE A 72 18.70 4.62 3.11
C ILE A 72 18.27 3.85 4.35
N ILE A 73 17.69 4.56 5.31
CA ILE A 73 17.20 3.98 6.56
C ILE A 73 15.67 4.13 6.57
N GLU A 74 14.95 3.08 6.99
CA GLU A 74 13.50 3.16 7.15
C GLU A 74 13.02 2.30 8.32
N PRO A 75 12.24 2.86 9.25
CA PRO A 75 11.56 2.09 10.29
C PRO A 75 10.29 1.49 9.72
N THR A 76 10.35 0.22 9.33
CA THR A 76 9.20 -0.48 8.73
C THR A 76 9.35 -1.99 8.85
N SER A 77 8.23 -2.68 9.03
CA SER A 77 8.16 -4.14 8.98
C SER A 77 7.40 -4.66 7.76
N GLY A 78 6.97 -3.76 6.88
CA GLY A 78 6.03 -4.06 5.80
C GLY A 78 6.61 -3.91 4.40
N ASN A 79 5.70 -3.77 3.46
CA ASN A 79 5.98 -3.70 2.03
C ASN A 79 6.88 -2.51 1.63
N THR A 80 6.87 -1.42 2.40
CA THR A 80 7.76 -0.28 2.14
C THR A 80 9.23 -0.67 2.27
N GLY A 81 9.59 -1.46 3.28
CA GLY A 81 10.96 -1.97 3.43
C GLY A 81 11.38 -2.87 2.27
N VAL A 82 10.47 -3.70 1.77
CA VAL A 82 10.71 -4.55 0.59
C VAL A 82 10.92 -3.70 -0.65
N GLY A 83 10.05 -2.72 -0.90
CA GLY A 83 10.16 -1.81 -2.04
C GLY A 83 11.45 -0.98 -2.02
N ILE A 84 11.80 -0.40 -0.85
CA ILE A 84 13.06 0.34 -0.68
C ILE A 84 14.25 -0.58 -0.94
N ALA A 85 14.26 -1.79 -0.37
CA ALA A 85 15.37 -2.73 -0.57
C ALA A 85 15.55 -3.11 -2.04
N SER A 86 14.45 -3.36 -2.76
CA SER A 86 14.46 -3.69 -4.19
C SER A 86 15.02 -2.53 -5.05
N VAL A 87 14.46 -1.32 -4.90
CA VAL A 87 14.90 -0.15 -5.69
C VAL A 87 16.33 0.25 -5.34
N ALA A 88 16.68 0.22 -4.06
CA ALA A 88 18.03 0.54 -3.59
C ALA A 88 19.08 -0.45 -4.14
N ALA A 89 18.77 -1.76 -4.15
CA ALA A 89 19.64 -2.77 -4.76
C ALA A 89 19.89 -2.48 -6.24
N ALA A 90 18.85 -2.12 -7.00
CA ALA A 90 18.96 -1.78 -8.41
C ALA A 90 19.79 -0.51 -8.66
N ARG A 91 19.84 0.42 -7.69
CA ARG A 91 20.55 1.71 -7.80
C ARG A 91 21.89 1.76 -7.06
N GLY A 92 22.26 0.70 -6.35
CA GLY A 92 23.54 0.59 -5.64
C GLY A 92 23.59 1.31 -4.29
N TYR A 93 22.44 1.55 -3.66
CA TYR A 93 22.37 2.12 -2.31
C TYR A 93 22.38 1.03 -1.24
N LYS A 94 22.99 1.34 -0.09
CA LYS A 94 22.86 0.54 1.12
C LYS A 94 21.51 0.80 1.78
N VAL A 95 20.94 -0.23 2.44
CA VAL A 95 19.66 -0.12 3.15
C VAL A 95 19.79 -0.67 4.54
N ILE A 96 19.29 0.06 5.51
CA ILE A 96 19.08 -0.39 6.89
C ILE A 96 17.60 -0.29 7.21
N ILE A 97 16.99 -1.41 7.56
CA ILE A 97 15.61 -1.46 8.00
C ILE A 97 15.58 -1.73 9.51
N THR A 98 14.91 -0.88 10.25
CA THR A 98 14.66 -1.10 11.68
C THR A 98 13.24 -1.60 11.89
N MET A 99 13.08 -2.64 12.70
CA MET A 99 11.77 -3.21 12.99
C MET A 99 11.75 -3.97 14.32
N PRO A 100 10.58 -4.09 14.97
CA PRO A 100 10.43 -4.94 16.14
C PRO A 100 10.74 -6.41 15.81
N GLU A 101 11.38 -7.11 16.75
CA GLU A 101 11.74 -8.53 16.59
C GLU A 101 10.52 -9.48 16.49
N THR A 102 9.33 -9.01 16.82
CA THR A 102 8.07 -9.76 16.72
C THR A 102 7.49 -9.81 15.30
N MET A 103 8.09 -9.11 14.35
CA MET A 103 7.56 -9.03 12.99
C MET A 103 7.85 -10.28 12.15
N SER A 104 7.08 -10.47 11.07
CA SER A 104 7.13 -11.63 10.17
C SER A 104 8.55 -11.99 9.71
N VAL A 105 8.89 -13.27 9.87
CA VAL A 105 10.17 -13.84 9.43
C VAL A 105 10.27 -13.83 7.91
N GLU A 106 9.17 -14.06 7.19
CA GLU A 106 9.12 -14.07 5.72
C GLU A 106 9.53 -12.71 5.16
N ARG A 107 8.99 -11.62 5.71
CA ARG A 107 9.35 -10.25 5.29
C ARG A 107 10.79 -9.91 5.60
N ARG A 108 11.33 -10.36 6.74
CA ARG A 108 12.73 -10.19 7.08
C ARG A 108 13.62 -10.86 6.03
N LYS A 109 13.33 -12.13 5.71
CA LYS A 109 14.07 -12.89 4.70
C LYS A 109 13.99 -12.24 3.32
N LEU A 110 12.83 -11.71 2.94
CA LEU A 110 12.65 -11.04 1.67
C LEU A 110 13.50 -9.75 1.57
N MET A 111 13.51 -8.91 2.60
CA MET A 111 14.35 -7.70 2.63
C MET A 111 15.83 -8.06 2.62
N GLN A 112 16.25 -9.09 3.38
CA GLN A 112 17.64 -9.58 3.38
C GLN A 112 18.05 -10.14 2.03
N ALA A 113 17.14 -10.80 1.31
CA ALA A 113 17.40 -11.31 -0.03
C ALA A 113 17.71 -10.20 -1.04
N TYR A 114 17.15 -9.00 -0.85
CA TYR A 114 17.51 -7.79 -1.60
C TYR A 114 18.78 -7.10 -1.09
N GLY A 115 19.42 -7.63 -0.04
CA GLY A 115 20.67 -7.07 0.51
C GLY A 115 20.47 -6.05 1.63
N ALA A 116 19.26 -5.84 2.13
CA ALA A 116 19.02 -4.93 3.25
C ALA A 116 19.60 -5.48 4.57
N GLN A 117 20.26 -4.61 5.34
CA GLN A 117 20.63 -4.89 6.72
C GLN A 117 19.42 -4.69 7.62
N LEU A 118 19.10 -5.69 8.45
CA LEU A 118 18.02 -5.59 9.43
C LEU A 118 18.59 -5.29 10.81
N VAL A 119 17.98 -4.31 11.48
CA VAL A 119 18.24 -3.99 12.89
C VAL A 119 16.96 -4.23 13.66
N LEU A 120 16.93 -5.33 14.43
CA LEU A 120 15.78 -5.70 15.23
C LEU A 120 15.79 -4.92 16.55
N THR A 121 14.62 -4.41 16.92
CA THR A 121 14.41 -3.69 18.17
C THR A 121 13.52 -4.50 19.12
N ASP A 122 13.56 -4.16 20.40
CA ASP A 122 12.75 -4.78 21.45
C ASP A 122 11.26 -4.74 21.06
N GLY A 123 10.64 -5.92 20.97
CA GLY A 123 9.24 -6.09 20.57
C GLY A 123 8.26 -5.35 21.46
N SER A 124 8.57 -5.18 22.77
CA SER A 124 7.73 -4.45 23.72
C SER A 124 7.60 -2.96 23.41
N LYS A 125 8.57 -2.38 22.67
CA LYS A 125 8.57 -0.97 22.26
C LYS A 125 7.83 -0.74 20.93
N GLY A 126 7.45 -1.81 20.22
CA GLY A 126 6.73 -1.73 18.94
C GLY A 126 7.42 -0.81 17.93
N MET A 127 6.64 -0.19 17.04
CA MET A 127 7.16 0.71 16.01
C MET A 127 7.85 1.96 16.56
N LYS A 128 7.47 2.44 17.74
CA LYS A 128 8.16 3.58 18.39
C LYS A 128 9.63 3.27 18.66
N GLY A 129 9.93 2.03 19.09
CA GLY A 129 11.31 1.58 19.26
C GLY A 129 12.08 1.52 17.95
N ALA A 130 11.45 1.06 16.87
CA ALA A 130 12.06 1.02 15.54
C ALA A 130 12.35 2.42 14.99
N ILE A 131 11.43 3.37 15.17
CA ILE A 131 11.61 4.77 14.77
C ILE A 131 12.80 5.41 15.52
N ALA A 132 12.83 5.28 16.85
CA ALA A 132 13.92 5.83 17.65
C ALA A 132 15.29 5.24 17.24
N LYS A 133 15.32 3.94 16.89
CA LYS A 133 16.56 3.29 16.43
C LYS A 133 16.96 3.76 15.02
N ALA A 134 16.01 4.02 14.13
CA ALA A 134 16.30 4.60 12.82
C ALA A 134 16.94 6.00 12.95
N GLU A 135 16.40 6.85 13.83
CA GLU A 135 16.94 8.19 14.11
C GLU A 135 18.34 8.15 14.73
N GLU A 136 18.58 7.20 15.64
CA GLU A 136 19.91 6.96 16.21
C GLU A 136 20.91 6.57 15.12
N LEU A 137 20.57 5.57 14.30
CA LEU A 137 21.43 5.08 13.21
C LEU A 137 21.68 6.16 12.15
N GLN A 138 20.71 7.02 11.86
CA GLN A 138 20.91 8.13 10.92
C GLN A 138 22.00 9.10 11.41
N LYS A 139 22.03 9.39 12.72
CA LYS A 139 23.04 10.28 13.31
C LYS A 139 24.45 9.66 13.28
N GLU A 140 24.53 8.33 13.36
CA GLU A 140 25.78 7.58 13.38
C GLU A 140 26.28 7.18 12.00
N THR A 141 25.42 7.19 10.98
CA THR A 141 25.74 6.74 9.61
C THR A 141 25.94 7.95 8.71
N PRO A 142 27.17 8.25 8.25
CA PRO A 142 27.42 9.31 7.28
C PRO A 142 26.65 9.07 5.99
N ASN A 143 26.27 10.16 5.29
CA ASN A 143 25.54 10.11 4.03
C ASN A 143 24.29 9.22 4.08
N SER A 144 23.52 9.30 5.17
CA SER A 144 22.28 8.55 5.31
C SER A 144 21.05 9.45 5.33
N ILE A 145 19.93 8.89 4.88
CA ILE A 145 18.61 9.52 4.96
C ILE A 145 17.61 8.54 5.58
N ILE A 146 16.59 9.06 6.25
CA ILE A 146 15.36 8.32 6.55
C ILE A 146 14.38 8.62 5.42
N ALA A 147 13.81 7.58 4.78
CA ALA A 147 12.87 7.75 3.67
C ALA A 147 11.53 8.34 4.15
N GLY A 148 11.01 7.89 5.29
CA GLY A 148 9.95 8.55 6.04
C GLY A 148 8.56 8.43 5.44
N GLN A 149 8.07 7.22 5.15
CA GLN A 149 6.82 6.98 4.44
C GLN A 149 5.58 7.70 5.00
N PHE A 150 5.53 7.99 6.30
CA PHE A 150 4.38 8.63 6.97
C PHE A 150 4.37 10.16 6.89
N VAL A 151 5.51 10.76 6.56
CA VAL A 151 5.71 12.23 6.56
C VAL A 151 6.23 12.76 5.21
N ASN A 152 6.70 11.90 4.33
CA ASN A 152 7.32 12.28 3.06
C ASN A 152 6.26 12.53 1.97
N PRO A 153 6.13 13.76 1.46
CA PRO A 153 5.14 14.11 0.44
C PRO A 153 5.33 13.37 -0.89
N ALA A 154 6.52 12.78 -1.14
CA ALA A 154 6.76 11.94 -2.29
C ALA A 154 5.84 10.70 -2.34
N ASN A 155 5.31 10.27 -1.18
CA ASN A 155 4.39 9.14 -1.09
C ASN A 155 3.04 9.46 -1.79
N PRO A 156 2.20 10.41 -1.37
CA PRO A 156 0.97 10.70 -2.10
C PRO A 156 1.24 11.24 -3.52
N ALA A 157 2.33 11.96 -3.72
CA ALA A 157 2.67 12.53 -5.03
C ALA A 157 2.79 11.49 -6.14
N ILE A 158 3.36 10.31 -5.88
CA ILE A 158 3.48 9.26 -6.90
C ILE A 158 2.13 8.67 -7.28
N HIS A 159 1.20 8.58 -6.32
CA HIS A 159 -0.15 8.08 -6.59
C HIS A 159 -0.97 9.08 -7.41
N LYS A 160 -0.80 10.37 -7.14
CA LYS A 160 -1.40 11.44 -7.94
C LYS A 160 -0.84 11.45 -9.36
N ALA A 161 0.47 11.20 -9.51
CA ALA A 161 1.16 11.26 -10.80
C ALA A 161 1.02 9.97 -11.64
N THR A 162 0.72 8.82 -11.03
CA THR A 162 0.72 7.53 -11.74
C THR A 162 -0.51 6.68 -11.46
N THR A 163 -0.76 6.26 -10.23
CA THR A 163 -1.85 5.35 -9.88
C THR A 163 -3.22 5.91 -10.23
N GLY A 164 -3.46 7.19 -9.93
CA GLY A 164 -4.69 7.90 -10.28
C GLY A 164 -4.91 7.98 -11.79
N PRO A 165 -3.95 8.51 -12.57
CA PRO A 165 -4.01 8.52 -14.03
C PRO A 165 -4.23 7.12 -14.64
N GLU A 166 -3.52 6.10 -14.17
CA GLU A 166 -3.71 4.73 -14.66
C GLU A 166 -5.14 4.23 -14.44
N ILE A 167 -5.74 4.48 -13.27
CA ILE A 167 -7.15 4.11 -13.00
C ILE A 167 -8.09 4.85 -13.93
N TRP A 168 -7.88 6.15 -14.11
CA TRP A 168 -8.71 6.98 -14.98
C TRP A 168 -8.64 6.52 -16.44
N ASP A 169 -7.44 6.30 -16.95
CA ASP A 169 -7.21 5.90 -18.34
C ASP A 169 -7.72 4.47 -18.60
N ASP A 170 -7.47 3.54 -17.69
CA ASP A 170 -7.89 2.13 -17.81
C ASP A 170 -9.42 1.94 -17.69
N THR A 171 -10.15 2.95 -17.18
CA THR A 171 -11.62 2.97 -17.12
C THR A 171 -12.25 3.87 -18.15
N ASP A 172 -11.48 4.45 -19.06
CA ASP A 172 -11.97 5.49 -20.01
C ASP A 172 -12.68 6.65 -19.27
N GLY A 173 -12.27 6.94 -18.02
CA GLY A 173 -12.88 7.95 -17.16
C GLY A 173 -14.19 7.53 -16.48
N GLU A 174 -14.59 6.28 -16.58
CA GLU A 174 -15.87 5.77 -16.03
C GLU A 174 -15.75 5.24 -14.59
N VAL A 175 -14.89 5.83 -13.74
CA VAL A 175 -14.81 5.51 -12.33
C VAL A 175 -15.72 6.45 -11.52
N ASP A 176 -16.62 5.86 -10.70
CA ASP A 176 -17.54 6.60 -9.83
C ASP A 176 -17.10 6.58 -8.37
N ILE A 177 -16.53 5.45 -7.92
CA ILE A 177 -16.12 5.25 -6.54
C ILE A 177 -14.73 4.63 -6.49
N PHE A 178 -13.81 5.24 -5.74
CA PHE A 178 -12.48 4.69 -5.47
C PHE A 178 -12.38 4.25 -4.01
N VAL A 179 -11.91 3.03 -3.78
CA VAL A 179 -11.80 2.40 -2.44
C VAL A 179 -10.34 2.03 -2.16
N ALA A 180 -9.80 2.50 -1.06
CA ALA A 180 -8.45 2.11 -0.63
C ALA A 180 -8.30 2.00 0.89
N GLY A 181 -7.55 1.00 1.33
CA GLY A 181 -7.13 0.87 2.72
C GLY A 181 -6.12 1.94 3.14
N VAL A 182 -6.28 2.47 4.35
CA VAL A 182 -5.42 3.53 4.88
C VAL A 182 -4.35 2.97 5.80
N GLY A 183 -3.13 2.84 5.29
CA GLY A 183 -1.91 2.61 6.07
C GLY A 183 -1.20 3.93 6.33
N THR A 184 -0.42 4.41 5.34
CA THR A 184 0.15 5.77 5.36
C THR A 184 -0.82 6.84 4.87
N GLY A 185 -1.86 6.43 4.14
CA GLY A 185 -2.80 7.36 3.52
C GLY A 185 -2.36 7.91 2.16
N GLY A 186 -1.13 7.61 1.72
CA GLY A 186 -0.61 8.15 0.45
C GLY A 186 -1.43 7.75 -0.77
N THR A 187 -1.92 6.50 -0.81
CA THR A 187 -2.75 6.02 -1.92
C THR A 187 -4.08 6.75 -1.99
N VAL A 188 -4.84 6.78 -0.89
CA VAL A 188 -6.16 7.43 -0.87
C VAL A 188 -6.04 8.93 -1.13
N THR A 189 -5.00 9.57 -0.62
CA THR A 189 -4.72 10.99 -0.87
C THR A 189 -4.39 11.24 -2.33
N GLY A 190 -3.35 10.62 -2.86
CA GLY A 190 -2.87 10.94 -4.21
C GLY A 190 -3.85 10.54 -5.31
N VAL A 191 -4.44 9.33 -5.22
CA VAL A 191 -5.46 8.90 -6.19
C VAL A 191 -6.72 9.75 -6.04
N GLY A 192 -7.17 9.98 -4.81
CA GLY A 192 -8.37 10.77 -4.56
C GLY A 192 -8.26 12.21 -5.05
N GLU A 193 -7.14 12.88 -4.79
CA GLU A 193 -6.87 14.22 -5.35
C GLU A 193 -6.95 14.23 -6.87
N PHE A 194 -6.25 13.28 -7.52
CA PHE A 194 -6.26 13.21 -8.99
C PHE A 194 -7.66 12.96 -9.55
N LEU A 195 -8.37 11.96 -9.03
CA LEU A 195 -9.70 11.61 -9.53
C LEU A 195 -10.70 12.74 -9.34
N LYS A 196 -10.68 13.44 -8.19
CA LYS A 196 -11.54 14.59 -7.93
C LYS A 196 -11.18 15.81 -8.78
N GLU A 197 -9.94 15.96 -9.22
CA GLU A 197 -9.55 16.96 -10.21
C GLU A 197 -10.13 16.66 -11.61
N GLN A 198 -10.31 15.37 -11.96
CA GLN A 198 -10.96 14.98 -13.21
C GLN A 198 -12.49 15.11 -13.12
N ASN A 199 -13.08 14.62 -12.05
CA ASN A 199 -14.52 14.70 -11.79
C ASN A 199 -14.77 14.83 -10.27
N PRO A 200 -15.22 16.01 -9.77
CA PRO A 200 -15.49 16.24 -8.35
C PRO A 200 -16.57 15.35 -7.73
N GLU A 201 -17.43 14.72 -8.56
CA GLU A 201 -18.49 13.83 -8.09
C GLU A 201 -18.00 12.41 -7.73
N ILE A 202 -16.74 12.08 -8.08
CA ILE A 202 -16.15 10.79 -7.71
C ILE A 202 -16.05 10.67 -6.20
N GLN A 203 -16.61 9.60 -5.66
CA GLN A 203 -16.52 9.28 -4.24
C GLN A 203 -15.21 8.58 -3.93
N VAL A 204 -14.52 9.05 -2.90
CA VAL A 204 -13.31 8.42 -2.37
C VAL A 204 -13.64 7.80 -1.02
N VAL A 205 -13.41 6.50 -0.89
CA VAL A 205 -13.75 5.73 0.31
C VAL A 205 -12.48 5.20 0.96
N ALA A 206 -12.27 5.61 2.21
CA ALA A 206 -11.17 5.14 3.04
C ALA A 206 -11.59 3.88 3.82
N VAL A 207 -10.72 2.87 3.86
CA VAL A 207 -10.95 1.65 4.64
C VAL A 207 -10.01 1.61 5.83
N GLU A 208 -10.57 1.36 7.03
CA GLU A 208 -9.82 1.19 8.27
C GLU A 208 -10.25 -0.08 9.01
N PRO A 209 -9.42 -0.63 9.95
CA PRO A 209 -9.86 -1.74 10.79
C PRO A 209 -10.94 -1.31 11.78
N ALA A 210 -12.03 -2.07 11.89
CA ALA A 210 -13.14 -1.77 12.82
C ALA A 210 -12.69 -1.74 14.29
N THR A 211 -11.67 -2.53 14.66
CA THR A 211 -11.12 -2.54 16.01
C THR A 211 -10.04 -1.47 16.27
N SER A 212 -9.66 -0.70 15.23
CA SER A 212 -8.76 0.46 15.32
C SER A 212 -9.28 1.62 14.49
N PRO A 213 -10.48 2.15 14.82
CA PRO A 213 -11.18 3.16 14.02
C PRO A 213 -10.62 4.57 14.28
N VAL A 214 -9.36 4.79 13.90
CA VAL A 214 -8.65 6.05 14.14
C VAL A 214 -9.25 7.19 13.34
N LEU A 215 -9.60 6.94 12.06
CA LEU A 215 -10.11 7.98 11.17
C LEU A 215 -11.55 8.35 11.51
N SER A 216 -12.40 7.37 11.81
CA SER A 216 -13.83 7.61 12.08
C SER A 216 -14.13 7.96 13.54
N LYS A 217 -13.35 7.46 14.51
CA LYS A 217 -13.64 7.59 15.96
C LYS A 217 -12.49 8.13 16.80
N GLY A 218 -11.29 8.35 16.20
CA GLY A 218 -10.09 8.80 16.94
C GLY A 218 -9.53 7.76 17.92
N GLN A 219 -9.86 6.48 17.76
CA GLN A 219 -9.49 5.41 18.70
C GLN A 219 -8.59 4.38 18.03
N ALA A 220 -7.37 4.24 18.54
CA ALA A 220 -6.47 3.18 18.12
C ALA A 220 -6.70 1.91 18.96
N GLY A 221 -6.59 0.75 18.32
CA GLY A 221 -6.73 -0.54 18.97
C GLY A 221 -5.95 -1.65 18.23
N PRO A 222 -5.83 -2.83 18.81
CA PRO A 222 -5.20 -3.97 18.17
C PRO A 222 -6.10 -4.51 17.03
N HIS A 223 -5.49 -4.86 15.92
CA HIS A 223 -6.16 -5.49 14.78
C HIS A 223 -5.21 -6.45 14.05
N LYS A 224 -5.78 -7.27 13.14
CA LYS A 224 -5.04 -8.27 12.37
C LYS A 224 -4.93 -7.94 10.88
N ILE A 225 -5.49 -6.81 10.43
CA ILE A 225 -5.44 -6.39 9.02
C ILE A 225 -4.10 -5.72 8.76
N GLN A 226 -3.07 -6.52 8.46
CA GLN A 226 -1.73 -6.03 8.20
C GLN A 226 -1.71 -5.10 6.98
N GLY A 227 -0.93 -4.01 7.08
CA GLY A 227 -0.73 -3.04 5.99
C GLY A 227 -1.57 -1.77 6.08
N ILE A 228 -2.63 -1.77 6.89
CA ILE A 228 -3.46 -0.60 7.19
C ILE A 228 -3.59 -0.38 8.69
N GLY A 229 -4.22 0.70 9.12
CA GLY A 229 -4.49 0.95 10.54
C GLY A 229 -3.22 1.24 11.35
N ALA A 230 -2.49 2.30 11.01
CA ALA A 230 -1.22 2.66 11.66
C ALA A 230 -1.34 3.02 13.17
N GLY A 231 -2.56 3.23 13.66
CA GLY A 231 -2.84 3.62 15.04
C GLY A 231 -2.75 5.14 15.30
N PHE A 232 -2.53 5.91 14.27
CA PHE A 232 -2.51 7.38 14.26
C PHE A 232 -2.89 7.91 12.88
N VAL A 233 -3.18 9.20 12.77
CA VAL A 233 -3.41 9.87 11.49
C VAL A 233 -2.06 10.29 10.90
N PRO A 234 -1.63 9.73 9.75
CA PRO A 234 -0.34 10.07 9.13
C PRO A 234 -0.32 11.51 8.58
N ASP A 235 0.84 12.16 8.60
CA ASP A 235 1.00 13.52 8.11
C ASP A 235 0.75 13.65 6.60
N VAL A 236 1.00 12.58 5.82
CA VAL A 236 0.77 12.57 4.37
C VAL A 236 -0.68 12.26 3.98
N LEU A 237 -1.55 11.96 4.95
CA LEU A 237 -2.97 11.75 4.70
C LEU A 237 -3.71 13.08 4.63
N ASP A 238 -4.30 13.39 3.49
CA ASP A 238 -5.30 14.45 3.39
C ASP A 238 -6.66 13.90 3.89
N THR A 239 -7.08 14.35 5.07
CA THR A 239 -8.34 13.93 5.67
C THR A 239 -9.58 14.57 5.03
N GLN A 240 -9.41 15.45 4.07
CA GLN A 240 -10.49 16.09 3.32
C GLN A 240 -10.74 15.43 1.96
N VAL A 241 -9.88 14.49 1.54
CA VAL A 241 -9.95 13.89 0.21
C VAL A 241 -11.02 12.80 0.12
N TYR A 242 -11.27 12.08 1.20
CA TYR A 242 -12.26 11.01 1.23
C TYR A 242 -13.63 11.50 1.73
N ASP A 243 -14.68 10.89 1.17
CA ASP A 243 -16.08 11.23 1.43
C ASP A 243 -16.71 10.29 2.46
N GLU A 244 -16.20 9.06 2.54
CA GLU A 244 -16.70 8.02 3.46
C GLU A 244 -15.54 7.22 4.04
N ILE A 245 -15.75 6.72 5.27
CA ILE A 245 -14.85 5.77 5.93
C ILE A 245 -15.63 4.49 6.20
N ILE A 246 -15.12 3.34 5.72
CA ILE A 246 -15.71 2.02 5.99
C ILE A 246 -14.79 1.26 6.93
N PRO A 247 -15.21 1.02 8.18
CA PRO A 247 -14.51 0.13 9.09
C PRO A 247 -14.79 -1.33 8.73
N VAL A 248 -13.74 -2.16 8.66
CA VAL A 248 -13.82 -3.57 8.29
C VAL A 248 -13.35 -4.46 9.43
N GLU A 249 -14.12 -5.50 9.74
CA GLU A 249 -13.74 -6.50 10.75
C GLU A 249 -12.61 -7.41 10.23
N ASN A 250 -11.79 -7.96 11.15
CA ASN A 250 -10.71 -8.86 10.76
C ASN A 250 -11.21 -10.08 10.00
N ASP A 251 -12.32 -10.67 10.46
CA ASP A 251 -12.86 -11.90 9.89
C ASP A 251 -13.46 -11.66 8.50
N ASP A 252 -14.07 -10.49 8.27
CA ASP A 252 -14.58 -10.08 6.96
C ASP A 252 -13.42 -9.91 5.95
N ALA A 253 -12.33 -9.27 6.38
CA ALA A 253 -11.14 -9.11 5.55
C ALA A 253 -10.52 -10.48 5.17
N PHE A 254 -10.43 -11.41 6.13
CA PHE A 254 -9.91 -12.75 5.87
C PHE A 254 -10.83 -13.57 4.97
N ALA A 255 -12.13 -13.61 5.26
CA ALA A 255 -13.10 -14.38 4.47
C ALA A 255 -13.14 -13.88 3.02
N THR A 256 -13.17 -12.56 2.83
CA THR A 256 -13.19 -11.97 1.49
C THR A 256 -11.88 -12.20 0.76
N GLY A 257 -10.72 -12.05 1.43
CA GLY A 257 -9.42 -12.30 0.81
C GLY A 257 -9.27 -13.75 0.30
N ARG A 258 -9.77 -14.75 1.07
CA ARG A 258 -9.84 -16.14 0.61
C ARG A 258 -10.79 -16.31 -0.57
N SER A 259 -11.96 -15.66 -0.51
CA SER A 259 -12.96 -15.75 -1.57
C SER A 259 -12.45 -15.18 -2.90
N VAL A 260 -11.65 -14.12 -2.88
CA VAL A 260 -10.99 -13.59 -4.10
C VAL A 260 -10.10 -14.64 -4.74
N GLY A 261 -9.31 -15.37 -3.94
CA GLY A 261 -8.51 -16.49 -4.44
C GLY A 261 -9.34 -17.61 -5.04
N HIS A 262 -10.43 -17.98 -4.39
CA HIS A 262 -11.27 -19.11 -4.80
C HIS A 262 -12.16 -18.79 -6.01
N LYS A 263 -12.66 -17.55 -6.12
CA LYS A 263 -13.60 -17.14 -7.17
C LYS A 263 -12.90 -16.55 -8.38
N GLU A 264 -11.93 -15.68 -8.17
CA GLU A 264 -11.30 -14.94 -9.26
C GLU A 264 -9.89 -15.44 -9.61
N GLY A 265 -9.36 -16.41 -8.84
CA GLY A 265 -8.03 -16.97 -9.09
C GLY A 265 -6.88 -16.03 -8.72
N VAL A 266 -7.12 -15.04 -7.90
CA VAL A 266 -6.14 -14.01 -7.49
C VAL A 266 -5.85 -14.11 -6.00
N LEU A 267 -4.61 -14.45 -5.62
CA LEU A 267 -4.20 -14.44 -4.22
C LEU A 267 -3.84 -13.02 -3.79
N VAL A 268 -4.56 -12.51 -2.79
CA VAL A 268 -4.41 -11.14 -2.29
C VAL A 268 -4.07 -11.11 -0.81
N GLY A 269 -3.44 -10.03 -0.34
CA GLY A 269 -3.14 -9.82 1.07
C GLY A 269 -4.38 -9.46 1.89
N ILE A 270 -4.22 -9.40 3.21
CA ILE A 270 -5.31 -9.16 4.17
C ILE A 270 -5.99 -7.81 3.93
N SER A 271 -5.21 -6.74 3.75
CA SER A 271 -5.76 -5.41 3.49
C SER A 271 -6.47 -5.31 2.15
N SER A 272 -6.08 -6.13 1.18
CA SER A 272 -6.77 -6.25 -0.10
C SER A 272 -8.15 -6.90 0.08
N GLY A 273 -8.23 -7.95 0.92
CA GLY A 273 -9.51 -8.55 1.31
C GLY A 273 -10.46 -7.53 1.96
N ALA A 274 -9.92 -6.65 2.84
CA ALA A 274 -10.69 -5.56 3.43
C ALA A 274 -11.21 -4.55 2.39
N ALA A 275 -10.36 -4.17 1.42
CA ALA A 275 -10.74 -3.24 0.34
C ALA A 275 -11.83 -3.84 -0.58
N VAL A 276 -11.70 -5.13 -0.93
CA VAL A 276 -12.75 -5.84 -1.71
C VAL A 276 -14.04 -5.94 -0.91
N TRP A 277 -13.99 -6.30 0.37
CA TRP A 277 -15.19 -6.35 1.21
C TRP A 277 -15.93 -5.01 1.20
N ALA A 278 -15.22 -3.90 1.41
CA ALA A 278 -15.80 -2.57 1.38
C ALA A 278 -16.41 -2.24 0.00
N ALA A 279 -15.72 -2.56 -1.10
CA ALA A 279 -16.22 -2.37 -2.45
C ALA A 279 -17.52 -3.17 -2.71
N LEU A 280 -17.59 -4.42 -2.24
CA LEU A 280 -18.78 -5.26 -2.35
C LEU A 280 -19.97 -4.68 -1.52
N GLN A 281 -19.70 -4.14 -0.31
CA GLN A 281 -20.76 -3.46 0.46
C GLN A 281 -21.28 -2.22 -0.27
N LEU A 282 -20.43 -1.44 -0.91
CA LEU A 282 -20.81 -0.31 -1.75
C LEU A 282 -21.62 -0.76 -2.99
N ALA A 283 -21.21 -1.85 -3.64
CA ALA A 283 -21.86 -2.38 -4.83
C ALA A 283 -23.30 -2.90 -4.56
N LYS A 284 -23.59 -3.30 -3.31
CA LYS A 284 -24.92 -3.75 -2.87
C LYS A 284 -25.91 -2.60 -2.61
N ARG A 285 -25.41 -1.38 -2.54
CA ARG A 285 -26.28 -0.21 -2.25
C ARG A 285 -27.09 0.16 -3.50
N PRO A 286 -28.43 0.35 -3.37
CA PRO A 286 -29.27 0.69 -4.52
C PRO A 286 -28.85 1.96 -5.26
N GLU A 287 -28.34 2.96 -4.54
CA GLU A 287 -27.85 4.22 -5.11
C GLU A 287 -26.58 4.07 -5.97
N ASN A 288 -25.95 2.91 -5.92
CA ASN A 288 -24.75 2.60 -6.69
C ASN A 288 -25.03 1.69 -7.90
N GLU A 289 -26.30 1.42 -8.20
CA GLU A 289 -26.68 0.69 -9.42
C GLU A 289 -26.10 1.37 -10.67
N GLY A 290 -25.42 0.60 -11.52
CA GLY A 290 -24.80 1.07 -12.77
C GLY A 290 -23.48 1.80 -12.58
N LYS A 291 -22.98 2.00 -11.35
CA LYS A 291 -21.70 2.66 -11.08
C LYS A 291 -20.51 1.70 -11.22
N THR A 292 -19.36 2.28 -11.53
CA THR A 292 -18.06 1.60 -11.54
C THR A 292 -17.30 1.91 -10.24
N ILE A 293 -16.98 0.86 -9.48
CA ILE A 293 -16.25 0.91 -8.22
C ILE A 293 -14.87 0.32 -8.44
N VAL A 294 -13.81 1.06 -8.09
CA VAL A 294 -12.42 0.59 -8.20
C VAL A 294 -11.82 0.46 -6.81
N ALA A 295 -11.42 -0.76 -6.42
CA ALA A 295 -10.69 -1.01 -5.18
C ALA A 295 -9.20 -1.29 -5.46
N LEU A 296 -8.30 -0.69 -4.67
CA LEU A 296 -6.88 -0.95 -4.80
C LEU A 296 -6.46 -2.13 -3.93
N LEU A 297 -5.86 -3.15 -4.57
CA LEU A 297 -5.32 -4.34 -3.91
C LEU A 297 -3.81 -4.22 -3.77
N ALA A 298 -3.37 -4.01 -2.53
CA ALA A 298 -2.04 -3.51 -2.23
C ALA A 298 -0.90 -4.51 -2.52
N ASP A 299 -1.13 -5.81 -2.32
CA ASP A 299 -0.09 -6.85 -2.45
C ASP A 299 -0.65 -8.25 -2.69
N THR A 300 0.27 -9.24 -2.77
CA THR A 300 -0.04 -10.65 -3.01
C THR A 300 -0.34 -11.42 -1.73
N GLY A 301 -1.20 -12.44 -1.82
CA GLY A 301 -1.50 -13.38 -0.74
C GLY A 301 -0.31 -14.27 -0.34
N GLU A 302 0.68 -14.45 -1.21
CA GLU A 302 1.87 -15.29 -0.93
C GLU A 302 2.64 -14.85 0.33
N ARG A 303 2.57 -13.56 0.68
CA ARG A 303 3.18 -13.01 1.90
C ARG A 303 2.46 -13.38 3.19
N TYR A 304 1.32 -14.04 3.10
CA TYR A 304 0.39 -14.29 4.22
C TYR A 304 0.02 -15.76 4.40
N LEU A 305 0.70 -16.68 3.67
CA LEU A 305 0.38 -18.12 3.71
C LEU A 305 0.49 -18.75 5.10
N SER A 306 1.35 -18.19 5.97
CA SER A 306 1.50 -18.62 7.36
C SER A 306 0.61 -17.86 8.36
N THR A 307 -0.30 -17.01 7.87
CA THR A 307 -1.19 -16.19 8.72
C THR A 307 -2.61 -16.76 8.76
N ALA A 308 -3.45 -16.21 9.63
CA ALA A 308 -4.88 -16.55 9.72
C ALA A 308 -5.68 -16.28 8.42
N LEU A 309 -5.11 -15.60 7.42
CA LEU A 309 -5.74 -15.44 6.11
C LEU A 309 -5.94 -16.80 5.42
N PHE A 310 -4.95 -17.70 5.51
CA PHE A 310 -4.97 -19.00 4.82
C PHE A 310 -4.86 -20.22 5.77
N GLN A 311 -4.87 -19.99 7.08
CA GLN A 311 -4.93 -21.05 8.08
C GLN A 311 -6.37 -21.15 8.60
N ASP A 312 -6.90 -22.39 8.65
CA ASP A 312 -8.19 -22.73 9.22
C ASP A 312 -8.21 -22.57 10.76
#